data_22fb220d3ef0773cdcf0124c04c9a165
#
_entry.id   22fb220d3ef0773cdcf0124c04c9a165
#
_cell.length_a   1.000
_cell.length_b   1.000
_cell.length_c   1.000
_cell.angle_alpha   90.00
_cell.angle_beta   90.00
_cell.angle_gamma   90.00
#
_symmetry.space_group_name_H-M   'P 1'
#
loop_
_entity.id
_entity.type
_entity.pdbx_description
1 polymer ?
#
loop_
_entity_poly.entity_id
_entity_poly.type
_entity_poly.pdbx_seq_one_letter_code
_entity_poly.pdbx_strand_id
1 'polypeptide(L)'
;MRKSMKSLIFPDVNVWLALNYEKHAHNPFAVKWYDALPQSTAFVFCRHTQLGLFRLLSTEAVLKQDTMSQAQCWAIYDQWIDSGHAFVAHEPPGLEAGMRTRASGASATPKLWADAYLAAFAEAGNLTLVTFDRALAREVKGAIHLV
;
A
#
# COMPACT_ATOMS: atom_id res chain seq x y z
N MET A 1 24.64 -8.55 20.04
CA MET A 1 24.23 -7.25 19.51
C MET A 1 23.18 -7.43 18.42
N ARG A 2 22.06 -6.79 18.59
CA ARG A 2 20.99 -6.89 17.60
C ARG A 2 21.29 -5.99 16.40
N LYS A 3 21.21 -6.54 15.21
CA LYS A 3 21.17 -5.71 14.02
C LYS A 3 19.86 -4.96 13.97
N SER A 4 19.94 -3.68 13.70
CA SER A 4 18.79 -2.87 13.38
C SER A 4 18.16 -3.41 12.07
N MET A 5 16.92 -3.91 12.14
CA MET A 5 16.22 -4.37 10.93
C MET A 5 15.52 -3.18 10.30
N LYS A 6 15.61 -3.09 8.98
CA LYS A 6 14.84 -2.10 8.23
C LYS A 6 13.36 -2.39 8.40
N SER A 7 12.60 -1.35 8.70
CA SER A 7 11.15 -1.43 8.67
C SER A 7 10.69 -1.44 7.22
N LEU A 8 9.94 -2.48 6.84
CA LEU A 8 9.38 -2.61 5.50
C LEU A 8 7.89 -2.28 5.58
N ILE A 9 7.54 -1.11 5.10
CA ILE A 9 6.18 -0.58 5.13
C ILE A 9 5.48 -0.95 3.82
N PHE A 10 4.31 -1.54 3.94
CA PHE A 10 3.50 -1.98 2.81
C PHE A 10 2.18 -1.22 2.79
N PRO A 11 2.14 -0.05 2.12
CA PRO A 11 0.94 0.77 2.11
C PRO A 11 -0.15 0.18 1.21
N ASP A 12 -1.39 0.25 1.69
CA ASP A 12 -2.57 0.06 0.87
C ASP A 12 -2.64 1.15 -0.20
N VAL A 13 -3.40 0.91 -1.26
CA VAL A 13 -3.52 1.83 -2.40
C VAL A 13 -3.94 3.24 -1.98
N ASN A 14 -4.89 3.36 -1.06
CA ASN A 14 -5.35 4.68 -0.61
C ASN A 14 -4.29 5.44 0.20
N VAL A 15 -3.40 4.75 0.87
CA VAL A 15 -2.27 5.40 1.55
C VAL A 15 -1.27 5.93 0.52
N TRP A 16 -0.95 5.12 -0.50
CA TRP A 16 -0.13 5.59 -1.61
C TRP A 16 -0.74 6.82 -2.29
N LEU A 17 -2.05 6.80 -2.53
CA LEU A 17 -2.73 7.96 -3.12
C LEU A 17 -2.62 9.18 -2.23
N ALA A 18 -2.88 9.05 -0.94
CA ALA A 18 -2.81 10.16 0.00
C ALA A 18 -1.41 10.78 0.07
N LEU A 19 -0.36 9.97 -0.05
CA LEU A 19 1.02 10.47 -0.05
C LEU A 19 1.37 11.23 -1.33
N ASN A 20 0.73 10.91 -2.44
CA ASN A 20 1.11 11.43 -3.77
C ASN A 20 0.14 12.46 -4.35
N TYR A 21 -0.95 12.76 -3.65
CA TYR A 21 -1.96 13.71 -4.13
C TYR A 21 -2.26 14.74 -3.04
N GLU A 22 -1.77 15.97 -3.25
CA GLU A 22 -1.87 17.04 -2.24
C GLU A 22 -3.31 17.37 -1.83
N LYS A 23 -4.27 17.23 -2.74
CA LYS A 23 -5.68 17.54 -2.44
C LYS A 23 -6.45 16.40 -1.81
N HIS A 24 -5.81 15.26 -1.59
CA HIS A 24 -6.44 14.15 -0.88
C HIS A 24 -6.77 14.58 0.55
N ALA A 25 -7.96 14.17 1.04
CA ALA A 25 -8.42 14.57 2.38
C ALA A 25 -7.41 14.21 3.48
N HIS A 26 -6.71 13.10 3.33
CA HIS A 26 -5.73 12.63 4.32
C HIS A 26 -4.28 12.95 3.96
N ASN A 27 -4.04 13.77 2.93
CA ASN A 27 -2.67 14.06 2.50
C ASN A 27 -1.84 14.72 3.60
N PRO A 28 -2.30 15.77 4.30
CA PRO A 28 -1.46 16.40 5.33
C PRO A 28 -1.07 15.41 6.43
N PHE A 29 -2.00 14.58 6.83
CA PHE A 29 -1.76 13.57 7.85
C PHE A 29 -0.77 12.49 7.37
N ALA A 30 -0.97 11.99 6.16
CA ALA A 30 -0.12 10.95 5.59
C ALA A 30 1.32 11.43 5.39
N VAL A 31 1.49 12.65 4.87
CA VAL A 31 2.81 13.26 4.67
C VAL A 31 3.51 13.48 6.00
N LYS A 32 2.80 13.98 7.00
CA LYS A 32 3.38 14.15 8.34
C LYS A 32 3.83 12.84 8.94
N TRP A 33 3.04 11.80 8.80
CA TRP A 33 3.41 10.45 9.24
C TRP A 33 4.66 9.96 8.51
N TYR A 34 4.70 10.12 7.20
CA TYR A 34 5.84 9.72 6.37
C TYR A 34 7.12 10.45 6.80
N ASP A 35 7.04 11.77 7.00
CA ASP A 35 8.20 12.59 7.34
C ASP A 35 8.75 12.25 8.73
N ALA A 36 7.93 11.69 9.61
CA ALA A 36 8.36 11.31 10.95
C ALA A 36 9.01 9.92 11.02
N LEU A 37 8.98 9.16 9.93
CA LEU A 37 9.56 7.82 9.89
C LEU A 37 11.09 7.88 9.86
N PRO A 38 11.78 6.87 10.45
CA PRO A 38 13.22 6.78 10.31
C PRO A 38 13.65 6.67 8.84
N GLN A 39 14.80 7.24 8.51
CA GLN A 39 15.33 7.20 7.13
C GLN A 39 15.63 5.78 6.66
N SER A 40 15.83 4.85 7.58
CA SER A 40 16.02 3.44 7.25
C SER A 40 14.74 2.72 6.83
N THR A 41 13.59 3.38 6.93
CA THR A 41 12.30 2.82 6.52
C THR A 41 12.26 2.70 5.00
N ALA A 42 11.87 1.53 4.51
CA ALA A 42 11.65 1.30 3.09
C ALA A 42 10.18 1.02 2.84
N PHE A 43 9.66 1.57 1.74
CA PHE A 43 8.29 1.36 1.30
C PHE A 43 8.26 0.27 0.24
N VAL A 44 7.21 -0.54 0.26
CA VAL A 44 7.10 -1.70 -0.61
C VAL A 44 5.85 -1.59 -1.47
N PHE A 45 6.06 -1.65 -2.79
CA PHE A 45 4.97 -1.87 -3.74
C PHE A 45 4.86 -3.36 -4.04
N CYS A 46 3.65 -3.82 -4.25
CA CYS A 46 3.43 -5.02 -5.05
C CYS A 46 2.76 -4.58 -6.36
N ARG A 47 2.62 -5.49 -7.32
CA ARG A 47 2.02 -5.14 -8.60
C ARG A 47 0.58 -4.62 -8.43
N HIS A 48 -0.18 -5.23 -7.54
CA HIS A 48 -1.55 -4.79 -7.25
C HIS A 48 -1.61 -3.34 -6.76
N THR A 49 -0.75 -2.96 -5.82
CA THR A 49 -0.77 -1.58 -5.29
C THR A 49 -0.23 -0.58 -6.30
N GLN A 50 0.76 -0.95 -7.08
CA GLN A 50 1.25 -0.11 -8.18
C GLN A 50 0.12 0.20 -9.19
N LEU A 51 -0.54 -0.84 -9.67
CA LEU A 51 -1.63 -0.68 -10.64
C LEU A 51 -2.81 0.07 -10.03
N GLY A 52 -3.13 -0.19 -8.76
CA GLY A 52 -4.17 0.52 -8.03
C GLY A 52 -3.89 2.01 -7.93
N LEU A 53 -2.66 2.38 -7.60
CA LEU A 53 -2.25 3.78 -7.55
C LEU A 53 -2.39 4.44 -8.92
N PHE A 54 -1.88 3.80 -9.99
CA PHE A 54 -1.95 4.34 -11.34
C PHE A 54 -3.40 4.53 -11.79
N ARG A 55 -4.25 3.57 -11.48
CA ARG A 55 -5.68 3.66 -11.82
C ARG A 55 -6.34 4.85 -11.12
N LEU A 56 -6.08 5.06 -9.84
CA LEU A 56 -6.66 6.19 -9.11
C LEU A 56 -6.11 7.52 -9.59
N LEU A 57 -4.81 7.63 -9.84
CA LEU A 57 -4.19 8.87 -10.34
C LEU A 57 -4.72 9.25 -11.73
N SER A 58 -5.16 8.29 -12.53
CA SER A 58 -5.68 8.51 -13.87
C SER A 58 -7.21 8.48 -13.94
N THR A 59 -7.90 8.46 -12.79
CA THR A 59 -9.37 8.45 -12.72
C THR A 59 -9.90 9.86 -12.50
N GLU A 60 -10.62 10.40 -13.50
CA GLU A 60 -11.16 11.75 -13.45
C GLU A 60 -12.10 11.97 -12.27
N ALA A 61 -12.90 10.98 -11.91
CA ALA A 61 -13.80 11.08 -10.77
C ALA A 61 -13.05 11.30 -9.45
N VAL A 62 -11.78 10.89 -9.37
CA VAL A 62 -10.94 11.00 -8.16
C VAL A 62 -10.13 12.29 -8.17
N LEU A 63 -9.39 12.57 -9.24
CA LEU A 63 -8.46 13.70 -9.31
C LEU A 63 -9.00 14.92 -10.05
N LYS A 64 -10.18 14.84 -10.67
CA LYS A 64 -10.79 15.96 -11.39
C LYS A 64 -9.83 16.53 -12.43
N GLN A 65 -9.58 17.87 -12.37
CA GLN A 65 -8.65 18.53 -13.29
C GLN A 65 -7.18 18.11 -13.08
N ASP A 66 -6.87 17.47 -11.98
CA ASP A 66 -5.51 16.99 -11.69
C ASP A 66 -5.24 15.57 -12.20
N THR A 67 -6.19 15.00 -12.92
CA THR A 67 -6.07 13.65 -13.49
C THR A 67 -4.79 13.52 -14.28
N MET A 68 -4.04 12.44 -14.01
CA MET A 68 -2.70 12.24 -14.57
C MET A 68 -2.73 11.37 -15.84
N SER A 69 -1.84 11.71 -16.77
CA SER A 69 -1.56 10.87 -17.92
C SER A 69 -0.78 9.61 -17.50
N GLN A 70 -0.68 8.65 -18.40
CA GLN A 70 0.14 7.45 -18.17
C GLN A 70 1.59 7.83 -17.86
N ALA A 71 2.16 8.77 -18.63
CA ALA A 71 3.54 9.23 -18.40
C ALA A 71 3.72 9.85 -17.02
N GLN A 72 2.75 10.63 -16.56
CA GLN A 72 2.80 11.24 -15.23
C GLN A 72 2.71 10.19 -14.12
N CYS A 73 1.90 9.16 -14.29
CA CYS A 73 1.82 8.06 -13.32
C CYS A 73 3.17 7.34 -13.20
N TRP A 74 3.81 7.02 -14.32
CA TRP A 74 5.15 6.42 -14.31
C TRP A 74 6.17 7.32 -13.63
N ALA A 75 6.10 8.63 -13.86
CA ALA A 75 7.03 9.58 -13.25
C ALA A 75 6.92 9.61 -11.73
N ILE A 76 5.68 9.56 -11.19
CA ILE A 76 5.45 9.47 -9.75
C ILE A 76 6.10 8.20 -9.18
N TYR A 77 5.83 7.08 -9.80
CA TYR A 77 6.37 5.78 -9.39
C TYR A 77 7.90 5.77 -9.43
N ASP A 78 8.47 6.27 -10.54
CA ASP A 78 9.92 6.28 -10.74
C ASP A 78 10.64 7.13 -9.67
N GLN A 79 10.02 8.22 -9.21
CA GLN A 79 10.58 9.02 -8.13
C GLN A 79 10.75 8.20 -6.85
N TRP A 80 9.75 7.38 -6.51
CA TRP A 80 9.83 6.51 -5.34
C TRP A 80 10.93 5.46 -5.49
N ILE A 81 11.01 4.83 -6.64
CA ILE A 81 11.98 3.76 -6.90
C ILE A 81 13.40 4.31 -7.00
N ASP A 82 13.59 5.37 -7.78
CA ASP A 82 14.91 5.93 -8.06
C ASP A 82 15.53 6.61 -6.84
N SER A 83 14.71 7.16 -5.95
CA SER A 83 15.18 7.74 -4.69
C SER A 83 15.67 6.69 -3.68
N GLY A 84 15.37 5.41 -3.92
CA GLY A 84 15.69 4.34 -2.99
C GLY A 84 14.72 4.23 -1.80
N HIS A 85 13.64 5.03 -1.77
CA HIS A 85 12.67 5.00 -0.69
C HIS A 85 11.65 3.87 -0.85
N ALA A 86 11.51 3.32 -2.05
CA ALA A 86 10.58 2.23 -2.32
C ALA A 86 11.18 1.20 -3.26
N PHE A 87 10.68 -0.01 -3.17
CA PHE A 87 10.99 -1.08 -4.11
C PHE A 87 9.76 -1.96 -4.34
N VAL A 88 9.81 -2.78 -5.38
CA VAL A 88 8.74 -3.72 -5.72
C VAL A 88 9.07 -5.09 -5.15
N ALA A 89 8.17 -5.65 -4.39
CA ALA A 89 8.29 -7.01 -3.89
C ALA A 89 7.56 -7.98 -4.82
N HIS A 90 8.15 -9.14 -5.03
CA HIS A 90 7.47 -10.25 -5.69
C HIS A 90 6.53 -10.93 -4.71
N GLU A 91 5.58 -11.70 -5.23
CA GLU A 91 4.65 -12.44 -4.39
C GLU A 91 5.41 -13.45 -3.52
N PRO A 92 5.25 -13.38 -2.20
CA PRO A 92 5.98 -14.27 -1.30
C PRO A 92 5.41 -15.69 -1.32
N PRO A 93 6.24 -16.70 -1.01
CA PRO A 93 5.72 -18.04 -0.79
C PRO A 93 4.64 -18.04 0.30
N GLY A 94 3.59 -18.84 0.10
CA GLY A 94 2.47 -18.93 1.03
C GLY A 94 1.35 -17.93 0.79
N LEU A 95 1.49 -17.05 -0.20
CA LEU A 95 0.47 -16.05 -0.51
C LEU A 95 -0.89 -16.67 -0.79
N GLU A 96 -0.96 -17.63 -1.70
CA GLU A 96 -2.26 -18.20 -2.07
C GLU A 96 -2.90 -18.95 -0.92
N ALA A 97 -2.14 -19.68 -0.12
CA ALA A 97 -2.66 -20.35 1.06
C ALA A 97 -3.26 -19.34 2.04
N GLY A 98 -2.60 -18.22 2.26
CA GLY A 98 -3.11 -17.14 3.10
C GLY A 98 -4.40 -16.51 2.56
N MET A 99 -4.47 -16.32 1.24
CA MET A 99 -5.69 -15.82 0.59
C MET A 99 -6.85 -16.79 0.78
N ARG A 100 -6.61 -18.08 0.57
CA ARG A 100 -7.64 -19.12 0.73
C ARG A 100 -8.19 -19.15 2.15
N THR A 101 -7.33 -19.01 3.15
CA THR A 101 -7.75 -18.97 4.55
C THR A 101 -8.66 -17.78 4.83
N ARG A 102 -8.38 -16.62 4.25
CA ARG A 102 -9.16 -15.40 4.49
C ARG A 102 -10.40 -15.25 3.62
N ALA A 103 -10.43 -15.90 2.48
CA ALA A 103 -11.46 -15.73 1.46
C ALA A 103 -12.10 -17.04 1.07
N SER A 104 -12.55 -17.82 2.07
CA SER A 104 -13.18 -19.13 1.87
C SER A 104 -14.61 -19.21 2.39
N GLY A 105 -15.20 -18.07 2.77
CA GLY A 105 -16.56 -18.02 3.28
C GLY A 105 -17.61 -18.18 2.19
N ALA A 106 -18.87 -18.34 2.64
CA ALA A 106 -19.99 -18.55 1.73
C ALA A 106 -20.58 -17.28 1.14
N SER A 107 -20.23 -16.09 1.69
CA SER A 107 -20.81 -14.83 1.23
C SER A 107 -20.13 -14.30 -0.01
N ALA A 108 -20.91 -13.62 -0.87
CA ALA A 108 -20.40 -12.95 -2.05
C ALA A 108 -19.99 -11.52 -1.69
N THR A 109 -18.71 -11.31 -1.42
CA THR A 109 -18.18 -10.00 -0.99
C THR A 109 -17.01 -9.61 -1.91
N PRO A 110 -17.29 -8.86 -3.00
CA PRO A 110 -16.26 -8.54 -4.00
C PRO A 110 -15.02 -7.85 -3.43
N LYS A 111 -15.19 -6.95 -2.47
CA LYS A 111 -14.07 -6.22 -1.85
C LYS A 111 -13.12 -7.16 -1.11
N LEU A 112 -13.60 -8.28 -0.63
CA LEU A 112 -12.82 -9.21 0.17
C LEU A 112 -11.60 -9.75 -0.58
N TRP A 113 -11.68 -9.91 -1.91
CA TRP A 113 -10.58 -10.47 -2.69
C TRP A 113 -9.31 -9.62 -2.58
N ALA A 114 -9.42 -8.31 -2.79
CA ALA A 114 -8.28 -7.41 -2.68
C ALA A 114 -7.75 -7.34 -1.23
N ASP A 115 -8.64 -7.27 -0.26
CA ASP A 115 -8.26 -7.22 1.15
C ASP A 115 -7.55 -8.51 1.58
N ALA A 116 -8.05 -9.67 1.15
CA ALA A 116 -7.42 -10.96 1.43
C ALA A 116 -6.03 -11.05 0.80
N TYR A 117 -5.90 -10.54 -0.43
CA TYR A 117 -4.60 -10.50 -1.12
C TYR A 117 -3.58 -9.65 -0.36
N LEU A 118 -3.96 -8.43 0.02
CA LEU A 118 -3.06 -7.51 0.72
C LEU A 118 -2.68 -8.06 2.10
N ALA A 119 -3.64 -8.60 2.84
CA ALA A 119 -3.37 -9.18 4.15
C ALA A 119 -2.45 -10.40 4.06
N ALA A 120 -2.71 -11.29 3.12
CA ALA A 120 -1.89 -12.48 2.90
C ALA A 120 -0.48 -12.12 2.42
N PHE A 121 -0.37 -11.10 1.56
CA PHE A 121 0.92 -10.62 1.07
C PHE A 121 1.77 -10.07 2.22
N ALA A 122 1.18 -9.22 3.05
CA ALA A 122 1.88 -8.62 4.20
C ALA A 122 2.34 -9.69 5.19
N GLU A 123 1.49 -10.63 5.50
CA GLU A 123 1.82 -11.70 6.45
C GLU A 123 2.89 -12.63 5.90
N ALA A 124 2.72 -13.16 4.70
CA ALA A 124 3.67 -14.07 4.08
C ALA A 124 5.02 -13.40 3.80
N GLY A 125 5.01 -12.11 3.47
CA GLY A 125 6.21 -11.33 3.19
C GLY A 125 6.84 -10.69 4.43
N ASN A 126 6.24 -10.85 5.59
CA ASN A 126 6.68 -10.22 6.83
C ASN A 126 6.79 -8.70 6.71
N LEU A 127 5.77 -8.07 6.12
CA LEU A 127 5.69 -6.63 5.90
C LEU A 127 4.72 -5.99 6.89
N THR A 128 4.93 -4.71 7.17
CA THR A 128 3.99 -3.93 7.99
C THR A 128 2.96 -3.28 7.08
N LEU A 129 1.75 -3.80 7.07
CA LEU A 129 0.64 -3.22 6.32
C LEU A 129 0.23 -1.89 6.94
N VAL A 130 0.03 -0.87 6.10
CA VAL A 130 -0.44 0.45 6.52
C VAL A 130 -1.68 0.79 5.70
N THR A 131 -2.76 1.13 6.39
CA THR A 131 -4.05 1.37 5.72
C THR A 131 -4.91 2.36 6.51
N PHE A 132 -5.81 3.03 5.80
CA PHE A 132 -6.88 3.81 6.45
C PHE A 132 -8.09 2.94 6.81
N ASP A 133 -8.15 1.72 6.31
CA ASP A 133 -9.27 0.80 6.52
C ASP A 133 -9.07 0.01 7.80
N ARG A 134 -9.91 0.30 8.80
CA ARG A 134 -9.83 -0.37 10.11
C ARG A 134 -10.05 -1.88 10.00
N ALA A 135 -10.98 -2.30 9.17
CA ALA A 135 -11.28 -3.73 9.02
C ALA A 135 -10.08 -4.48 8.43
N LEU A 136 -9.45 -3.89 7.41
CA LEU A 136 -8.24 -4.49 6.81
C LEU A 136 -7.08 -4.53 7.82
N ALA A 137 -6.89 -3.47 8.60
CA ALA A 137 -5.83 -3.43 9.60
C ALA A 137 -5.95 -4.54 10.64
N ARG A 138 -7.17 -4.94 10.98
CA ARG A 138 -7.42 -6.02 11.95
C ARG A 138 -7.03 -7.41 11.42
N GLU A 139 -6.91 -7.56 10.11
CA GLU A 139 -6.58 -8.84 9.48
C GLU A 139 -5.10 -9.20 9.59
N VAL A 140 -4.23 -8.24 9.89
CA VAL A 140 -2.78 -8.45 9.90
C VAL A 140 -2.20 -7.99 11.23
N LYS A 141 -1.50 -8.89 11.90
CA LYS A 141 -0.80 -8.56 13.15
C LYS A 141 0.27 -7.51 12.88
N GLY A 142 0.29 -6.47 13.69
CA GLY A 142 1.27 -5.40 13.56
C GLY A 142 0.94 -4.36 12.50
N ALA A 143 -0.23 -4.46 11.84
CA ALA A 143 -0.66 -3.46 10.87
C ALA A 143 -0.86 -2.10 11.53
N ILE A 144 -0.57 -1.04 10.78
CA ILE A 144 -0.77 0.34 11.22
C ILE A 144 -2.04 0.87 10.59
N HIS A 145 -2.98 1.28 11.44
CA HIS A 145 -4.19 1.97 10.99
C HIS A 145 -3.94 3.48 11.07
N LEU A 146 -3.84 4.13 9.92
CA LEU A 146 -3.74 5.58 9.84
C LEU A 146 -5.13 6.19 9.92
N VAL A 147 -5.27 7.21 10.73
CA VAL A 147 -6.58 7.87 10.92
C VAL A 147 -6.48 9.33 10.59
#